data_4246207f5b76b42a047f7bcfe73de9c7
#
_entry.id   4246207f5b76b42a047f7bcfe73de9c7
#
_cell.length_a   1.000
_cell.length_b   1.000
_cell.length_c   1.000
_cell.angle_alpha   90.00
_cell.angle_beta   90.00
_cell.angle_gamma   90.00
#
_symmetry.space_group_name_H-M   'P 1'
#
loop_
_entity.id
_entity.type
_entity.pdbx_description
1 polymer ?
#
loop_
_entity_poly.entity_id
_entity_poly.type
_entity_poly.pdbx_seq_one_letter_code
_entity_poly.pdbx_strand_id
1 'polypeptide(L)'
;MTQHDVFVATEYPAPVVRAVIEVALGTAFQPSHGPEPVPALTIGPTKVFFHDSHPFEDDADFAVSRYRYWVNVEDSARDQQRQLAIAQRVFDAVKAEGWPAMLSFGLQGNLAVYP
;
A
#
# COMPACT_ATOMS: atom_id res chain seq x y z
N MET A 1 -1.10 16.30 4.88
CA MET A 1 -0.17 15.18 5.07
C MET A 1 0.00 14.45 3.76
N THR A 2 1.21 14.20 3.35
CA THR A 2 1.47 13.48 2.09
C THR A 2 1.68 12.01 2.37
N GLN A 3 1.16 11.17 1.48
CA GLN A 3 1.33 9.73 1.56
C GLN A 3 1.39 9.15 0.14
N HIS A 4 1.99 7.98 0.02
CA HIS A 4 1.91 7.20 -1.20
C HIS A 4 1.01 6.00 -0.93
N ASP A 5 0.25 5.61 -1.94
CA ASP A 5 -0.72 4.53 -1.84
C ASP A 5 -0.44 3.47 -2.89
N VAL A 6 -0.59 2.20 -2.50
CA VAL A 6 -0.56 1.08 -3.42
C VAL A 6 -1.90 0.35 -3.29
N PHE A 7 -2.62 0.27 -4.38
CA PHE A 7 -3.87 -0.48 -4.45
C PHE A 7 -3.59 -1.82 -5.13
N VAL A 8 -4.15 -2.89 -4.60
CA VAL A 8 -3.88 -4.25 -5.09
C VAL A 8 -5.18 -4.99 -5.36
N ALA A 9 -5.29 -5.56 -6.55
CA ALA A 9 -6.41 -6.39 -6.96
C ALA A 9 -5.97 -7.86 -7.00
N THR A 10 -6.49 -8.68 -6.10
CA THR A 10 -6.25 -10.11 -6.10
C THR A 10 -7.34 -10.80 -5.29
N GLU A 11 -7.59 -12.07 -5.60
CA GLU A 11 -8.53 -12.91 -4.86
C GLU A 11 -7.87 -13.60 -3.65
N TYR A 12 -6.55 -13.53 -3.54
CA TYR A 12 -5.86 -14.11 -2.39
C TYR A 12 -6.25 -13.39 -1.10
N PRO A 13 -6.33 -14.14 0.02
CA PRO A 13 -6.70 -13.52 1.29
C PRO A 13 -5.63 -12.57 1.83
N ALA A 14 -6.04 -11.67 2.70
CA ALA A 14 -5.15 -10.64 3.26
C ALA A 14 -3.82 -11.18 3.83
N PRO A 15 -3.80 -12.30 4.58
CA PRO A 15 -2.52 -12.81 5.10
C PRO A 15 -1.50 -13.13 4.00
N VAL A 16 -1.96 -13.61 2.85
CA VAL A 16 -1.07 -13.92 1.72
C VAL A 16 -0.49 -12.63 1.13
N VAL A 17 -1.33 -11.62 0.96
CA VAL A 17 -0.90 -10.32 0.42
C VAL A 17 0.09 -9.66 1.38
N ARG A 18 -0.21 -9.68 2.68
CA ARG A 18 0.72 -9.15 3.69
C ARG A 18 2.08 -9.87 3.66
N ALA A 19 2.06 -11.21 3.50
CA ALA A 19 3.29 -11.99 3.46
C ALA A 19 4.21 -11.58 2.31
N VAL A 20 3.64 -11.30 1.14
CA VAL A 20 4.41 -10.82 -0.02
C VAL A 20 5.08 -9.48 0.30
N ILE A 21 4.35 -8.58 0.93
CA ILE A 21 4.88 -7.27 1.30
C ILE A 21 5.97 -7.41 2.39
N GLU A 22 5.75 -8.27 3.38
CA GLU A 22 6.71 -8.51 4.45
C GLU A 22 8.04 -9.03 3.93
N VAL A 23 8.00 -9.96 2.99
CA VAL A 23 9.22 -10.49 2.37
C VAL A 23 9.97 -9.37 1.61
N ALA A 24 9.23 -8.56 0.86
CA ALA A 24 9.82 -7.47 0.09
C ALA A 24 10.47 -6.41 0.96
N LEU A 25 9.89 -6.11 2.12
CA LEU A 25 10.36 -5.05 3.00
C LEU A 25 11.25 -5.55 4.14
N GLY A 26 11.32 -6.87 4.34
CA GLY A 26 12.21 -7.48 5.33
C GLY A 26 11.77 -7.29 6.78
N THR A 27 10.48 -7.01 7.01
CA THR A 27 9.94 -6.87 8.36
C THR A 27 8.46 -7.26 8.35
N ALA A 28 7.91 -7.56 9.52
CA ALA A 28 6.57 -8.09 9.65
C ALA A 28 5.56 -7.02 10.08
N PHE A 29 4.32 -7.16 9.60
CA PHE A 29 3.21 -6.37 10.09
C PHE A 29 2.90 -6.72 11.54
N GLN A 30 2.59 -5.68 12.33
CA GLN A 30 2.16 -5.82 13.71
C GLN A 30 0.76 -5.23 13.84
N PRO A 31 -0.08 -5.75 14.75
CA PRO A 31 -1.36 -5.12 15.01
C PRO A 31 -1.12 -3.73 15.61
N SER A 32 -1.86 -2.74 15.14
CA SER A 32 -1.80 -1.41 15.74
C SER A 32 -2.76 -1.38 16.94
N HIS A 33 -2.54 -0.42 17.84
CA HIS A 33 -3.41 -0.21 18.99
C HIS A 33 -4.57 0.70 18.61
N GLY A 34 -5.75 0.43 19.16
CA GLY A 34 -6.92 1.25 18.94
C GLY A 34 -8.19 0.43 18.73
N PRO A 35 -9.35 1.10 18.63
CA PRO A 35 -10.64 0.40 18.47
C PRO A 35 -10.76 -0.31 17.12
N GLU A 36 -10.03 0.14 16.10
CA GLU A 36 -9.99 -0.49 14.80
C GLU A 36 -8.53 -0.72 14.41
N PRO A 37 -7.93 -1.83 14.91
CA PRO A 37 -6.52 -2.07 14.66
C PRO A 37 -6.25 -2.34 13.18
N VAL A 38 -5.33 -1.57 12.60
CA VAL A 38 -4.85 -1.74 11.24
C VAL A 38 -3.44 -2.30 11.29
N PRO A 39 -3.16 -3.44 10.64
CA PRO A 39 -1.80 -3.95 10.60
C PRO A 39 -0.84 -2.92 10.03
N ALA A 40 0.28 -2.74 10.69
CA ALA A 40 1.30 -1.77 10.28
C ALA A 40 2.68 -2.37 10.45
N LEU A 41 3.61 -2.00 9.56
CA LEU A 41 5.02 -2.28 9.75
C LEU A 41 5.80 -0.97 9.73
N THR A 42 6.98 -0.98 10.35
CA THR A 42 7.79 0.22 10.50
C THR A 42 9.18 -0.03 9.94
N ILE A 43 9.65 0.89 9.10
CA ILE A 43 11.01 0.91 8.58
C ILE A 43 11.59 2.28 8.88
N GLY A 44 12.36 2.41 9.97
CA GLY A 44 12.83 3.70 10.43
C GLY A 44 11.66 4.65 10.68
N PRO A 45 11.65 5.86 10.08
CA PRO A 45 10.54 6.81 10.26
C PRO A 45 9.33 6.51 9.36
N THR A 46 9.39 5.48 8.52
CA THR A 46 8.32 5.17 7.59
C THR A 46 7.42 4.08 8.14
N LYS A 47 6.11 4.30 8.07
CA LYS A 47 5.10 3.31 8.42
C LYS A 47 4.33 2.89 7.19
N VAL A 48 4.04 1.60 7.11
CA VAL A 48 3.26 0.99 6.05
C VAL A 48 2.02 0.37 6.69
N PHE A 49 0.85 0.84 6.29
CA PHE A 49 -0.43 0.37 6.82
C PHE A 49 -1.13 -0.48 5.77
N PHE A 50 -1.67 -1.61 6.19
CA PHE A 50 -2.38 -2.53 5.31
C PHE A 50 -3.87 -2.53 5.64
N HIS A 51 -4.70 -2.27 4.63
CA HIS A 51 -6.16 -2.25 4.76
C HIS A 51 -6.80 -3.32 3.89
N ASP A 52 -7.71 -4.11 4.47
CA ASP A 52 -8.45 -5.16 3.75
C ASP A 52 -9.46 -4.57 2.77
N SER A 53 -9.83 -3.31 2.96
CA SER A 53 -10.77 -2.59 2.11
C SER A 53 -10.45 -1.10 2.17
N HIS A 54 -11.07 -0.33 1.31
CA HIS A 54 -10.91 1.13 1.33
C HIS A 54 -12.26 1.82 1.09
N PRO A 55 -12.42 3.07 1.61
CA PRO A 55 -13.65 3.82 1.43
C PRO A 55 -13.72 4.62 0.14
N PHE A 56 -12.70 4.53 -0.70
CA PHE A 56 -12.59 5.37 -1.88
C PHE A 56 -13.54 4.89 -2.97
N GLU A 57 -14.14 5.85 -3.67
CA GLU A 57 -15.02 5.60 -4.80
C GLU A 57 -14.29 5.93 -6.10
N ASP A 58 -14.75 5.35 -7.20
CA ASP A 58 -14.19 5.65 -8.52
C ASP A 58 -14.48 7.10 -8.88
N ASP A 59 -13.50 7.73 -9.51
CA ASP A 59 -13.70 9.02 -10.17
C ASP A 59 -13.17 8.94 -11.61
N ALA A 60 -13.14 10.08 -12.31
CA ALA A 60 -12.74 10.10 -13.71
C ALA A 60 -11.31 9.62 -13.94
N ASP A 61 -10.44 9.80 -12.96
CA ASP A 61 -9.01 9.49 -13.08
C ASP A 61 -8.59 8.22 -12.34
N PHE A 62 -9.44 7.74 -11.42
CA PHE A 62 -9.09 6.63 -10.52
C PHE A 62 -10.21 5.60 -10.46
N ALA A 63 -10.00 4.45 -11.10
CA ALA A 63 -10.91 3.32 -11.02
C ALA A 63 -10.50 2.42 -9.83
N VAL A 64 -10.64 2.94 -8.61
CA VAL A 64 -10.12 2.27 -7.41
C VAL A 64 -10.98 1.12 -6.92
N SER A 65 -12.25 1.03 -7.34
CA SER A 65 -13.17 -0.02 -6.88
C SER A 65 -12.73 -1.44 -7.30
N ARG A 66 -11.93 -1.55 -8.37
CA ARG A 66 -11.40 -2.85 -8.81
C ARG A 66 -10.31 -3.40 -7.88
N TYR A 67 -9.75 -2.55 -7.02
CA TYR A 67 -8.65 -2.93 -6.12
C TYR A 67 -9.22 -3.15 -4.72
N ARG A 68 -9.12 -4.38 -4.24
CA ARG A 68 -9.64 -4.74 -2.92
C ARG A 68 -8.80 -4.18 -1.79
N TYR A 69 -7.48 -4.28 -1.94
CA TYR A 69 -6.55 -3.96 -0.87
C TYR A 69 -5.93 -2.58 -1.08
N TRP A 70 -5.69 -1.91 0.03
CA TRP A 70 -5.09 -0.60 0.05
C TRP A 70 -3.93 -0.60 1.04
N VAL A 71 -2.75 -0.22 0.56
CA VAL A 71 -1.54 -0.09 1.38
C VAL A 71 -1.14 1.38 1.34
N ASN A 72 -1.11 2.05 2.49
CA ASN A 72 -0.65 3.42 2.51
C ASN A 72 0.70 3.52 3.23
N VAL A 73 1.58 4.36 2.68
CA VAL A 73 2.95 4.53 3.13
C VAL A 73 3.13 5.98 3.56
N GLU A 74 3.53 6.19 4.81
CA GLU A 74 3.69 7.51 5.41
C GLU A 74 5.05 7.61 6.08
N ASP A 75 5.78 8.71 5.82
CA ASP A 75 7.06 8.98 6.46
C ASP A 75 6.90 10.09 7.49
N SER A 76 7.21 9.80 8.76
CA SER A 76 7.03 10.76 9.85
C SER A 76 8.02 11.92 9.77
N ALA A 77 9.13 11.74 9.08
CA ALA A 77 10.11 12.82 8.82
C ALA A 77 9.81 13.59 7.54
N ARG A 78 8.71 13.26 6.85
CA ARG A 78 8.24 13.90 5.61
C ARG A 78 9.25 13.80 4.47
N ASP A 79 10.04 12.71 4.43
CA ASP A 79 10.96 12.44 3.34
C ASP A 79 10.20 11.72 2.23
N GLN A 80 9.78 12.47 1.22
CA GLN A 80 8.97 11.94 0.13
C GLN A 80 9.74 10.96 -0.75
N GLN A 81 11.04 11.11 -0.89
CA GLN A 81 11.86 10.19 -1.67
C GLN A 81 11.93 8.82 -1.00
N ARG A 82 12.14 8.80 0.31
CA ARG A 82 12.16 7.55 1.07
C ARG A 82 10.78 6.90 1.09
N GLN A 83 9.73 7.70 1.26
CA GLN A 83 8.35 7.23 1.22
C GLN A 83 8.03 6.58 -0.13
N LEU A 84 8.38 7.24 -1.23
CA LEU A 84 8.18 6.70 -2.57
C LEU A 84 8.98 5.43 -2.79
N ALA A 85 10.25 5.39 -2.34
CA ALA A 85 11.10 4.22 -2.53
C ALA A 85 10.49 2.98 -1.86
N ILE A 86 9.91 3.14 -0.67
CA ILE A 86 9.26 2.03 0.04
C ILE A 86 7.96 1.64 -0.66
N ALA A 87 7.14 2.61 -1.06
CA ALA A 87 5.91 2.35 -1.81
C ALA A 87 6.21 1.63 -3.13
N GLN A 88 7.28 2.02 -3.82
CA GLN A 88 7.71 1.38 -5.05
C GLN A 88 8.09 -0.09 -4.82
N ARG A 89 8.76 -0.39 -3.70
CA ARG A 89 9.10 -1.78 -3.35
C ARG A 89 7.84 -2.62 -3.13
N VAL A 90 6.82 -2.06 -2.49
CA VAL A 90 5.53 -2.73 -2.32
C VAL A 90 4.88 -2.99 -3.68
N PHE A 91 4.83 -1.97 -4.52
CA PHE A 91 4.25 -2.07 -5.86
C PHE A 91 4.96 -3.13 -6.70
N ASP A 92 6.30 -3.12 -6.70
CA ASP A 92 7.09 -4.08 -7.46
C ASP A 92 6.87 -5.51 -6.97
N ALA A 93 6.73 -5.70 -5.66
CA ALA A 93 6.51 -7.01 -5.06
C ALA A 93 5.16 -7.62 -5.48
N VAL A 94 4.09 -6.82 -5.43
CA VAL A 94 2.76 -7.32 -5.83
C VAL A 94 2.67 -7.51 -7.33
N LYS A 95 3.34 -6.66 -8.10
CA LYS A 95 3.46 -6.81 -9.56
C LYS A 95 4.16 -8.12 -9.93
N ALA A 96 5.21 -8.48 -9.19
CA ALA A 96 5.95 -9.73 -9.41
C ALA A 96 5.09 -10.97 -9.19
N GLU A 97 4.03 -10.86 -8.39
CA GLU A 97 3.04 -11.94 -8.22
C GLU A 97 2.04 -12.00 -9.36
N GLY A 98 2.08 -11.05 -10.28
CA GLY A 98 1.11 -10.96 -11.37
C GLY A 98 -0.20 -10.29 -10.98
N TRP A 99 -0.27 -9.64 -9.82
CA TRP A 99 -1.49 -8.99 -9.34
C TRP A 99 -1.61 -7.57 -9.89
N PRO A 100 -2.76 -7.20 -10.46
CA PRO A 100 -2.98 -5.81 -10.85
C PRO A 100 -2.81 -4.88 -9.66
N ALA A 101 -2.09 -3.79 -9.88
CA ALA A 101 -1.77 -2.84 -8.82
C ALA A 101 -1.64 -1.42 -9.37
N MET A 102 -1.84 -0.44 -8.49
CA MET A 102 -1.72 0.97 -8.84
C MET A 102 -0.94 1.67 -7.74
N LEU A 103 0.09 2.40 -8.11
CA LEU A 103 0.86 3.25 -7.22
C LEU A 103 0.43 4.69 -7.44
N SER A 104 0.05 5.39 -6.37
CA SER A 104 -0.36 6.78 -6.46
C SER A 104 0.25 7.62 -5.35
N PHE A 105 0.31 8.93 -5.59
CA PHE A 105 0.72 9.92 -4.60
C PHE A 105 -0.54 10.55 -4.02
N GLY A 106 -0.96 10.07 -2.86
CA GLY A 106 -2.28 10.38 -2.34
C GLY A 106 -3.33 9.92 -3.36
N LEU A 107 -4.35 10.69 -3.60
CA LEU A 107 -5.28 10.46 -4.70
C LEU A 107 -5.16 11.55 -5.77
N GLN A 108 -3.97 12.12 -5.91
CA GLN A 108 -3.73 13.25 -6.80
C GLN A 108 -3.23 12.85 -8.18
N GLY A 109 -2.71 11.64 -8.34
CA GLY A 109 -2.25 11.16 -9.63
C GLY A 109 -1.67 9.77 -9.56
N ASN A 110 -1.84 9.00 -10.64
CA ASN A 110 -1.25 7.69 -10.77
C ASN A 110 0.21 7.83 -11.17
N LEU A 111 1.12 7.22 -10.40
CA LEU A 111 2.54 7.17 -10.73
C LEU A 111 2.85 5.93 -11.58
N ALA A 112 2.15 4.82 -11.33
CA ALA A 112 2.31 3.59 -12.10
C ALA A 112 1.05 2.72 -11.97
N VAL A 113 0.74 1.97 -13.03
CA VAL A 113 -0.39 1.02 -13.05
C VAL A 113 0.10 -0.27 -13.71
N TYR A 114 -0.26 -1.42 -13.12
CA TYR A 114 0.06 -2.75 -13.65
C TYR A 114 -1.15 -3.66 -13.55
N PRO A 115 -1.43 -4.39 -14.60
CA PRO A 115 -2.04 -3.91 -15.85
C PRO A 115 -3.46 -3.48 -15.64
#